data_7eb5edea99b991e0234e047cbe406a10
#
_entry.id   7eb5edea99b991e0234e047cbe406a10
#
_cell.length_a   1.000
_cell.length_b   1.000
_cell.length_c   1.000
_cell.angle_alpha   90.00
_cell.angle_beta   90.00
_cell.angle_gamma   90.00
#
_symmetry.space_group_name_H-M   'P 1'
#
loop_
_entity.id
_entity.type
_entity.pdbx_description
1 polymer ?
#
loop_
_entity_poly.entity_id
_entity_poly.type
_entity_poly.pdbx_seq_one_letter_code
_entity_poly.pdbx_strand_id
1 'polypeptide(L)'
;MSTELFRTAQKAELLQGMRHARMAIGRGQVVCVPTDTSYALVADAFKASAVQALREARGMPDGAPLSVFVPGIPTLRALAAEVADDVATLAAEFWPGALTVIVPAGESLSWDIGDTHGTVALRMPANRIALELLSETGPLVQSGAWASGQKPLVSPSALQKRFEGVVSVVLGAAEEKPGKAVSTVIDATSLDAPQGKLRIVREGAISVTDIFTVIPPERFA
;
A
#
# COMPACT_ATOMS: atom_id res chain seq x y z
N MET A 1 3.12 -13.36 21.07
CA MET A 1 2.16 -13.71 20.00
C MET A 1 2.93 -14.50 18.94
N SER A 2 2.43 -15.66 18.47
CA SER A 2 3.08 -16.42 17.38
C SER A 2 2.61 -15.87 16.03
N THR A 3 3.50 -15.83 15.06
CA THR A 3 3.19 -15.41 13.68
C THR A 3 2.73 -16.64 12.89
N GLU A 4 1.48 -16.63 12.42
CA GLU A 4 0.91 -17.71 11.64
C GLU A 4 1.19 -17.54 10.15
N LEU A 5 1.70 -18.58 9.48
CA LEU A 5 1.89 -18.60 8.04
C LEU A 5 0.79 -19.44 7.37
N PHE A 6 0.07 -18.85 6.41
CA PHE A 6 -0.91 -19.54 5.57
C PHE A 6 -0.44 -19.55 4.12
N ARG A 7 -0.40 -20.77 3.54
CA ARG A 7 0.04 -20.98 2.15
C ARG A 7 -1.13 -20.74 1.21
N THR A 8 -1.06 -19.69 0.43
CA THR A 8 -2.15 -19.22 -0.43
C THR A 8 -2.37 -20.07 -1.69
N ALA A 9 -1.42 -20.96 -2.04
CA ALA A 9 -1.59 -21.95 -3.12
C ALA A 9 -2.65 -23.03 -2.81
N GLN A 10 -2.92 -23.28 -1.53
CA GLN A 10 -3.92 -24.27 -1.09
C GLN A 10 -5.22 -23.54 -0.72
N LYS A 11 -6.33 -23.86 -1.42
CA LYS A 11 -7.62 -23.18 -1.24
C LYS A 11 -8.11 -23.18 0.22
N ALA A 12 -7.96 -24.30 0.94
CA ALA A 12 -8.39 -24.40 2.34
C ALA A 12 -7.55 -23.49 3.26
N GLU A 13 -6.22 -23.50 3.11
CA GLU A 13 -5.31 -22.61 3.86
C GLU A 13 -5.55 -21.14 3.49
N LEU A 14 -5.78 -20.82 2.20
CA LEU A 14 -6.11 -19.45 1.76
C LEU A 14 -7.36 -18.95 2.47
N LEU A 15 -8.46 -19.70 2.47
CA LEU A 15 -9.71 -19.30 3.12
C LEU A 15 -9.52 -19.11 4.64
N GLN A 16 -8.79 -19.99 5.28
CA GLN A 16 -8.47 -19.87 6.70
C GLN A 16 -7.59 -18.65 6.96
N GLY A 17 -6.53 -18.47 6.17
CA GLY A 17 -5.61 -17.34 6.28
C GLY A 17 -6.29 -15.99 6.07
N MET A 18 -7.18 -15.87 5.08
CA MET A 18 -7.98 -14.67 4.84
C MET A 18 -8.87 -14.33 6.03
N ARG A 19 -9.52 -15.35 6.63
CA ARG A 19 -10.32 -15.14 7.85
C ARG A 19 -9.45 -14.67 9.03
N HIS A 20 -8.28 -15.29 9.25
CA HIS A 20 -7.35 -14.89 10.31
C HIS A 20 -6.80 -13.47 10.08
N ALA A 21 -6.44 -13.14 8.84
CA ALA A 21 -5.96 -11.80 8.46
C ALA A 21 -7.00 -10.72 8.76
N ARG A 22 -8.27 -10.92 8.37
CA ARG A 22 -9.37 -9.99 8.68
C ARG A 22 -9.57 -9.80 10.19
N MET A 23 -9.57 -10.91 10.93
CA MET A 23 -9.70 -10.85 12.39
C MET A 23 -8.53 -10.12 13.04
N ALA A 24 -7.30 -10.33 12.55
CA ALA A 24 -6.11 -9.65 13.04
C ALA A 24 -6.19 -8.14 12.77
N ILE A 25 -6.55 -7.73 11.53
CA ILE A 25 -6.74 -6.32 11.18
C ILE A 25 -7.82 -5.67 12.04
N GLY A 26 -8.97 -6.31 12.21
CA GLY A 26 -10.05 -5.81 13.07
C GLY A 26 -9.63 -5.63 14.54
N ARG A 27 -8.63 -6.39 15.01
CA ARG A 27 -8.01 -6.23 16.34
C ARG A 27 -6.90 -5.18 16.38
N GLY A 28 -6.58 -4.55 15.25
CA GLY A 28 -5.50 -3.57 15.12
C GLY A 28 -4.11 -4.20 15.05
N GLN A 29 -4.02 -5.45 14.62
CA GLN A 29 -2.76 -6.16 14.45
C GLN A 29 -2.24 -6.01 13.03
N VAL A 30 -0.92 -6.19 12.86
CA VAL A 30 -0.24 -6.13 11.57
C VAL A 30 -0.30 -7.49 10.87
N VAL A 31 -0.56 -7.46 9.57
CA VAL A 31 -0.60 -8.62 8.68
C VAL A 31 0.38 -8.43 7.53
N CYS A 32 1.01 -9.49 7.06
CA CYS A 32 1.86 -9.49 5.88
C CYS A 32 1.12 -10.12 4.69
N VAL A 33 1.04 -9.39 3.58
CA VAL A 33 0.31 -9.81 2.37
C VAL A 33 1.17 -9.70 1.12
N PRO A 34 0.96 -10.55 0.11
CA PRO A 34 1.59 -10.40 -1.19
C PRO A 34 0.98 -9.24 -1.97
N THR A 35 1.80 -8.57 -2.79
CA THR A 35 1.34 -7.59 -3.78
C THR A 35 1.99 -7.87 -5.14
N ASP A 36 1.60 -7.10 -6.15
CA ASP A 36 2.21 -7.14 -7.48
C ASP A 36 3.67 -6.65 -7.53
N THR A 37 4.14 -5.95 -6.50
CA THR A 37 5.53 -5.46 -6.41
C THR A 37 6.37 -6.27 -5.42
N SER A 38 5.92 -6.41 -4.19
CA SER A 38 6.63 -7.09 -3.10
C SER A 38 5.64 -7.47 -2.01
N TYR A 39 6.07 -8.21 -1.00
CA TYR A 39 5.26 -8.35 0.22
C TYR A 39 5.15 -7.02 0.96
N ALA A 40 3.97 -6.75 1.50
CA ALA A 40 3.68 -5.57 2.29
C ALA A 40 3.19 -5.95 3.69
N LEU A 41 3.59 -5.17 4.69
CA LEU A 41 2.91 -5.13 5.97
C LEU A 41 1.71 -4.19 5.85
N VAL A 42 0.57 -4.62 6.35
CA VAL A 42 -0.68 -3.84 6.31
C VAL A 42 -1.35 -3.83 7.69
N ALA A 43 -2.04 -2.74 8.00
CA ALA A 43 -2.83 -2.59 9.21
C ALA A 43 -4.00 -1.61 8.96
N ASP A 44 -4.98 -1.56 9.86
CA ASP A 44 -6.12 -0.64 9.76
C ASP A 44 -5.65 0.83 9.75
N ALA A 45 -5.99 1.56 8.68
CA ALA A 45 -5.58 2.95 8.50
C ALA A 45 -6.25 3.92 9.49
N PHE A 46 -7.41 3.57 10.02
CA PHE A 46 -8.19 4.42 10.94
C PHE A 46 -7.95 4.11 12.42
N LYS A 47 -7.06 3.16 12.72
CA LYS A 47 -6.73 2.77 14.07
C LYS A 47 -5.30 3.18 14.42
N ALA A 48 -5.12 4.29 15.14
CA ALA A 48 -3.80 4.85 15.46
C ALA A 48 -2.83 3.82 16.09
N SER A 49 -3.33 2.93 16.98
CA SER A 49 -2.51 1.87 17.55
C SER A 49 -2.02 0.83 16.52
N ALA A 50 -2.82 0.56 15.47
CA ALA A 50 -2.43 -0.35 14.40
C ALA A 50 -1.39 0.30 13.47
N VAL A 51 -1.55 1.58 13.19
CA VAL A 51 -0.58 2.38 12.42
C VAL A 51 0.77 2.41 13.15
N GLN A 52 0.77 2.66 14.46
CA GLN A 52 1.97 2.65 15.28
C GLN A 52 2.62 1.26 15.32
N ALA A 53 1.84 0.20 15.51
CA ALA A 53 2.34 -1.18 15.47
C ALA A 53 3.01 -1.52 14.13
N LEU A 54 2.51 -1.00 13.00
CA LEU A 54 3.14 -1.18 11.69
C LEU A 54 4.47 -0.42 11.58
N ARG A 55 4.56 0.82 12.09
CA ARG A 55 5.83 1.58 12.15
C ARG A 55 6.88 0.83 12.96
N GLU A 56 6.52 0.35 14.14
CA GLU A 56 7.40 -0.44 15.01
C GLU A 56 7.86 -1.73 14.33
N ALA A 57 6.93 -2.49 13.71
CA ALA A 57 7.25 -3.70 12.95
C ALA A 57 8.29 -3.45 11.85
N ARG A 58 8.26 -2.28 11.24
CA ARG A 58 9.20 -1.85 10.20
C ARG A 58 10.48 -1.24 10.75
N GLY A 59 10.53 -0.84 12.00
CA GLY A 59 11.62 -0.04 12.56
C GLY A 59 11.68 1.35 11.94
N MET A 60 10.54 1.96 11.67
CA MET A 60 10.45 3.33 11.15
C MET A 60 10.51 4.34 12.27
N PRO A 61 11.06 5.55 12.04
CA PRO A 61 10.98 6.65 13.00
C PRO A 61 9.52 7.01 13.32
N ASP A 62 9.31 7.57 14.50
CA ASP A 62 8.03 8.17 14.86
C ASP A 62 7.68 9.28 13.87
N GLY A 63 6.40 9.39 13.53
CA GLY A 63 5.92 10.36 12.54
C GLY A 63 6.25 10.02 11.08
N ALA A 64 7.01 8.96 10.79
CA ALA A 64 7.30 8.59 9.40
C ALA A 64 5.99 8.33 8.61
N PRO A 65 5.78 9.00 7.46
CA PRO A 65 4.54 8.88 6.71
C PRO A 65 4.38 7.48 6.10
N LEU A 66 3.15 6.96 6.17
CA LEU A 66 2.77 5.70 5.56
C LEU A 66 1.86 5.95 4.37
N SER A 67 1.97 5.12 3.34
CA SER A 67 1.01 5.07 2.25
C SER A 67 -0.16 4.16 2.59
N VAL A 68 -1.26 4.29 1.83
CA VAL A 68 -2.51 3.59 2.07
C VAL A 68 -2.89 2.78 0.83
N PHE A 69 -3.18 1.50 1.04
CA PHE A 69 -3.83 0.66 0.04
C PHE A 69 -5.33 0.91 0.05
N VAL A 70 -5.91 0.99 -1.14
CA VAL A 70 -7.35 1.20 -1.35
C VAL A 70 -7.96 0.07 -2.18
N PRO A 71 -9.24 -0.29 -1.93
CA PRO A 71 -9.93 -1.33 -2.70
C PRO A 71 -10.32 -0.90 -4.12
N GLY A 72 -10.32 0.39 -4.42
CA GLY A 72 -10.76 0.90 -5.72
C GLY A 72 -10.76 2.42 -5.84
N ILE A 73 -11.02 2.90 -7.06
CA ILE A 73 -11.10 4.32 -7.42
C ILE A 73 -12.17 5.10 -6.59
N PRO A 74 -13.33 4.54 -6.22
CA PRO A 74 -14.26 5.25 -5.34
C PRO A 74 -13.64 5.64 -4.00
N THR A 75 -12.75 4.81 -3.46
CA THR A 75 -12.05 5.10 -2.20
C THR A 75 -10.98 6.19 -2.37
N LEU A 76 -10.30 6.28 -3.53
CA LEU A 76 -9.44 7.42 -3.84
C LEU A 76 -10.22 8.73 -3.70
N ARG A 77 -11.42 8.81 -4.31
CA ARG A 77 -12.29 10.00 -4.25
C ARG A 77 -12.80 10.32 -2.85
N ALA A 78 -12.94 9.30 -2.00
CA ALA A 78 -13.39 9.49 -0.62
C ALA A 78 -12.26 9.97 0.31
N LEU A 79 -11.00 9.66 -0.01
CA LEU A 79 -9.84 9.97 0.83
C LEU A 79 -9.08 11.21 0.36
N ALA A 80 -9.16 11.59 -0.91
CA ALA A 80 -8.57 12.81 -1.43
C ALA A 80 -9.50 14.01 -1.19
N ALA A 81 -8.94 15.20 -1.01
CA ALA A 81 -9.71 16.44 -0.97
C ALA A 81 -10.39 16.71 -2.32
N GLU A 82 -9.62 16.52 -3.39
CA GLU A 82 -10.08 16.58 -4.78
C GLU A 82 -9.26 15.60 -5.62
N VAL A 83 -9.85 15.10 -6.70
CA VAL A 83 -9.16 14.22 -7.66
C VAL A 83 -9.12 14.93 -9.01
N ALA A 84 -7.97 15.53 -9.33
CA ALA A 84 -7.74 16.17 -10.62
C ALA A 84 -7.85 15.15 -11.77
N ASP A 85 -8.19 15.63 -12.97
CA ASP A 85 -8.40 14.78 -14.17
C ASP A 85 -7.16 13.94 -14.51
N ASP A 86 -5.95 14.49 -14.38
CA ASP A 86 -4.71 13.74 -14.60
C ASP A 86 -4.57 12.56 -13.61
N VAL A 87 -4.92 12.76 -12.34
CA VAL A 87 -4.91 11.70 -11.32
C VAL A 87 -5.95 10.63 -11.64
N ALA A 88 -7.15 11.04 -12.05
CA ALA A 88 -8.21 10.12 -12.45
C ALA A 88 -7.79 9.28 -13.66
N THR A 89 -7.16 9.90 -14.66
CA THR A 89 -6.63 9.24 -15.86
C THR A 89 -5.53 8.23 -15.52
N LEU A 90 -4.56 8.63 -14.69
CA LEU A 90 -3.48 7.75 -14.24
C LEU A 90 -4.03 6.56 -13.44
N ALA A 91 -5.00 6.80 -12.55
CA ALA A 91 -5.63 5.73 -11.78
C ALA A 91 -6.45 4.79 -12.67
N ALA A 92 -7.15 5.29 -13.68
CA ALA A 92 -7.92 4.46 -14.61
C ALA A 92 -7.02 3.53 -15.44
N GLU A 93 -5.83 3.97 -15.82
CA GLU A 93 -4.88 3.19 -16.62
C GLU A 93 -4.06 2.21 -15.78
N PHE A 94 -3.52 2.66 -14.64
CA PHE A 94 -2.51 1.91 -13.89
C PHE A 94 -3.03 1.23 -12.62
N TRP A 95 -4.32 1.35 -12.26
CA TRP A 95 -4.93 0.66 -11.15
C TRP A 95 -5.96 -0.39 -11.59
N PRO A 96 -5.94 -1.60 -10.98
CA PRO A 96 -5.00 -2.05 -9.95
C PRO A 96 -3.58 -2.24 -10.50
N GLY A 97 -2.56 -1.79 -9.76
CA GLY A 97 -1.18 -1.88 -10.23
C GLY A 97 -0.13 -1.18 -9.39
N ALA A 98 1.06 -1.06 -9.99
CA ALA A 98 2.25 -0.56 -9.30
C ALA A 98 2.38 0.98 -9.33
N LEU A 99 1.28 1.72 -9.37
CA LEU A 99 1.24 3.18 -9.26
C LEU A 99 0.81 3.62 -7.86
N THR A 100 1.58 4.50 -7.25
CA THR A 100 1.19 5.25 -6.05
C THR A 100 1.04 6.72 -6.42
N VAL A 101 -0.08 7.34 -6.06
CA VAL A 101 -0.32 8.76 -6.25
C VAL A 101 -0.37 9.46 -4.89
N ILE A 102 0.30 10.62 -4.79
CA ILE A 102 0.22 11.50 -3.63
C ILE A 102 -0.72 12.63 -3.98
N VAL A 103 -1.75 12.82 -3.17
CA VAL A 103 -2.80 13.84 -3.37
C VAL A 103 -3.04 14.59 -2.06
N PRO A 104 -3.63 15.80 -2.09
CA PRO A 104 -4.16 16.44 -0.88
C PRO A 104 -5.17 15.51 -0.20
N ALA A 105 -5.05 15.32 1.11
CA ALA A 105 -5.95 14.49 1.90
C ALA A 105 -7.27 15.23 2.19
N GLY A 106 -8.39 14.49 2.22
CA GLY A 106 -9.67 15.06 2.60
C GLY A 106 -9.64 15.61 4.04
N GLU A 107 -10.15 16.81 4.26
CA GLU A 107 -10.11 17.50 5.56
C GLU A 107 -10.86 16.76 6.67
N SER A 108 -11.84 15.93 6.33
CA SER A 108 -12.64 15.16 7.28
C SER A 108 -11.95 13.89 7.78
N LEU A 109 -10.75 13.55 7.26
CA LEU A 109 -10.05 12.34 7.65
C LEU A 109 -9.41 12.48 9.02
N SER A 110 -9.91 11.70 9.97
CA SER A 110 -9.38 11.61 11.32
C SER A 110 -8.50 10.35 11.45
N TRP A 111 -7.28 10.39 10.90
CA TRP A 111 -6.30 9.32 11.00
C TRP A 111 -4.90 9.85 11.33
N ASP A 112 -4.07 8.99 11.89
CA ASP A 112 -2.66 9.30 12.18
C ASP A 112 -1.76 8.37 11.33
N ILE A 113 -1.54 8.73 10.07
CA ILE A 113 -0.65 8.00 9.17
C ILE A 113 0.75 8.62 9.07
N GLY A 114 1.09 9.53 9.98
CA GLY A 114 2.38 10.22 10.08
C GLY A 114 2.37 11.66 9.62
N ASP A 115 3.55 12.26 9.59
CA ASP A 115 3.76 13.66 9.19
C ASP A 115 3.62 13.81 7.68
N THR A 116 2.39 13.77 7.19
CA THR A 116 2.05 13.82 5.76
C THR A 116 1.83 15.23 5.24
N HIS A 117 1.87 16.24 6.12
CA HIS A 117 1.62 17.64 5.76
C HIS A 117 0.31 17.87 4.97
N GLY A 118 -0.76 17.18 5.37
CA GLY A 118 -2.07 17.29 4.71
C GLY A 118 -2.19 16.52 3.40
N THR A 119 -1.28 15.58 3.12
CA THR A 119 -1.33 14.76 1.90
C THR A 119 -1.58 13.28 2.24
N VAL A 120 -1.93 12.48 1.23
CA VAL A 120 -2.00 11.03 1.34
C VAL A 120 -1.44 10.36 0.10
N ALA A 121 -0.64 9.32 0.30
CA ALA A 121 -0.12 8.46 -0.78
C ALA A 121 -1.02 7.23 -0.92
N LEU A 122 -1.72 7.09 -2.04
CA LEU A 122 -2.72 6.06 -2.30
C LEU A 122 -2.28 5.10 -3.40
N ARG A 123 -2.60 3.81 -3.24
CA ARG A 123 -2.37 2.79 -4.26
C ARG A 123 -3.45 1.70 -4.21
N MET A 124 -3.90 1.23 -5.37
CA MET A 124 -4.69 0.00 -5.52
C MET A 124 -3.78 -1.12 -6.03
N PRO A 125 -3.36 -2.09 -5.19
CA PRO A 125 -2.43 -3.14 -5.61
C PRO A 125 -3.11 -4.15 -6.56
N ALA A 126 -2.36 -4.75 -7.51
CA ALA A 126 -2.91 -5.71 -8.48
C ALA A 126 -2.88 -7.17 -7.99
N ASN A 127 -2.67 -7.44 -6.72
CA ASN A 127 -2.70 -8.79 -6.18
C ASN A 127 -4.11 -9.17 -5.71
N ARG A 128 -4.62 -10.32 -6.16
CA ARG A 128 -5.98 -10.80 -5.82
C ARG A 128 -6.21 -10.92 -4.32
N ILE A 129 -5.25 -11.46 -3.55
CA ILE A 129 -5.37 -11.66 -2.10
C ILE A 129 -5.46 -10.31 -1.40
N ALA A 130 -4.57 -9.36 -1.78
CA ALA A 130 -4.59 -8.02 -1.23
C ALA A 130 -5.91 -7.29 -1.55
N LEU A 131 -6.41 -7.39 -2.79
CA LEU A 131 -7.67 -6.76 -3.21
C LEU A 131 -8.88 -7.36 -2.49
N GLU A 132 -8.94 -8.69 -2.34
CA GLU A 132 -10.02 -9.36 -1.61
C GLU A 132 -10.02 -8.93 -0.13
N LEU A 133 -8.84 -8.85 0.50
CA LEU A 133 -8.72 -8.36 1.86
C LEU A 133 -9.20 -6.91 1.99
N LEU A 134 -8.74 -6.02 1.10
CA LEU A 134 -9.13 -4.61 1.07
C LEU A 134 -10.64 -4.42 0.84
N SER A 135 -11.27 -5.26 0.01
CA SER A 135 -12.72 -5.17 -0.23
C SER A 135 -13.56 -5.43 1.03
N GLU A 136 -13.02 -6.19 1.97
CA GLU A 136 -13.70 -6.55 3.21
C GLU A 136 -13.29 -5.69 4.41
N THR A 137 -12.04 -5.16 4.43
CA THR A 137 -11.52 -4.38 5.55
C THR A 137 -11.55 -2.87 5.32
N GLY A 138 -11.69 -2.43 4.06
CA GLY A 138 -11.48 -1.05 3.68
C GLY A 138 -10.00 -0.66 3.56
N PRO A 139 -9.67 0.64 3.62
CA PRO A 139 -8.32 1.16 3.46
C PRO A 139 -7.35 0.65 4.54
N LEU A 140 -6.16 0.24 4.12
CA LEU A 140 -5.11 -0.24 5.01
C LEU A 140 -3.83 0.59 4.84
N VAL A 141 -3.24 1.08 5.94
CA VAL A 141 -1.87 1.58 5.89
C VAL A 141 -0.93 0.47 5.48
N GLN A 142 0.10 0.79 4.74
CA GLN A 142 1.03 -0.20 4.24
C GLN A 142 2.48 0.28 4.29
N SER A 143 3.39 -0.67 4.39
CA SER A 143 4.81 -0.51 4.15
C SER A 143 5.40 -1.80 3.58
N GLY A 144 6.48 -1.72 2.83
CA GLY A 144 7.14 -2.92 2.32
C GLY A 144 7.63 -3.83 3.46
N ALA A 145 7.51 -5.14 3.31
CA ALA A 145 7.85 -6.13 4.34
C ALA A 145 9.37 -6.41 4.43
N TRP A 146 10.20 -5.35 4.54
CA TRP A 146 11.66 -5.43 4.72
C TRP A 146 12.18 -4.25 5.54
N ALA A 147 13.32 -4.40 6.19
CA ALA A 147 13.93 -3.31 6.94
C ALA A 147 14.50 -2.23 6.01
N SER A 148 14.58 -0.99 6.50
CA SER A 148 15.18 0.13 5.74
C SER A 148 16.59 -0.24 5.26
N GLY A 149 16.89 0.07 3.99
CA GLY A 149 18.18 -0.23 3.37
C GLY A 149 18.40 -1.71 2.98
N GLN A 150 17.47 -2.62 3.29
CA GLN A 150 17.57 -4.03 2.92
C GLN A 150 16.77 -4.34 1.65
N LYS A 151 17.09 -5.48 1.02
CA LYS A 151 16.32 -5.98 -0.13
C LYS A 151 14.99 -6.60 0.34
N PRO A 152 13.93 -6.51 -0.48
CA PRO A 152 12.67 -7.18 -0.19
C PRO A 152 12.84 -8.69 0.01
N LEU A 153 12.20 -9.22 1.05
CA LEU A 153 12.08 -10.66 1.24
C LEU A 153 11.00 -11.21 0.31
N VAL A 154 11.29 -12.33 -0.33
CA VAL A 154 10.39 -12.98 -1.30
C VAL A 154 9.85 -14.34 -0.81
N SER A 155 10.38 -14.86 0.29
CA SER A 155 9.96 -16.14 0.86
C SER A 155 9.01 -15.94 2.03
N PRO A 156 7.78 -16.51 2.01
CA PRO A 156 6.84 -16.43 3.13
C PRO A 156 7.40 -16.94 4.45
N SER A 157 8.20 -18.01 4.42
CA SER A 157 8.85 -18.54 5.63
C SER A 157 9.95 -17.62 6.18
N ALA A 158 10.68 -16.92 5.30
CA ALA A 158 11.64 -15.91 5.73
C ALA A 158 10.93 -14.68 6.33
N LEU A 159 9.77 -14.30 5.78
CA LEU A 159 8.92 -13.24 6.33
C LEU A 159 8.37 -13.63 7.69
N GLN A 160 7.83 -14.86 7.84
CA GLN A 160 7.36 -15.38 9.12
C GLN A 160 8.47 -15.30 10.19
N LYS A 161 9.65 -15.80 9.87
CA LYS A 161 10.80 -15.76 10.79
C LYS A 161 11.24 -14.34 11.12
N ARG A 162 11.26 -13.44 10.12
CA ARG A 162 11.70 -12.04 10.30
C ARG A 162 10.76 -11.25 11.20
N PHE A 163 9.46 -11.51 11.11
CA PHE A 163 8.42 -10.78 11.82
C PHE A 163 7.76 -11.61 12.94
N GLU A 164 8.43 -12.66 13.40
CA GLU A 164 7.96 -13.50 14.51
C GLU A 164 7.67 -12.66 15.75
N GLY A 165 6.49 -12.84 16.31
CA GLY A 165 6.03 -12.10 17.49
C GLY A 165 5.54 -10.68 17.22
N VAL A 166 5.73 -10.15 16.00
CA VAL A 166 5.40 -8.77 15.63
C VAL A 166 4.21 -8.73 14.67
N VAL A 167 4.22 -9.60 13.65
CA VAL A 167 3.13 -9.74 12.68
C VAL A 167 2.29 -10.94 13.05
N SER A 168 0.96 -10.81 13.04
CA SER A 168 0.05 -11.89 13.44
C SER A 168 -0.07 -12.96 12.36
N VAL A 169 -0.19 -12.55 11.10
CA VAL A 169 -0.46 -13.43 9.96
C VAL A 169 0.44 -13.07 8.79
N VAL A 170 1.00 -14.09 8.16
CA VAL A 170 1.67 -13.99 6.84
C VAL A 170 0.86 -14.79 5.83
N LEU A 171 0.34 -14.12 4.79
CA LEU A 171 -0.29 -14.77 3.65
C LEU A 171 0.73 -14.87 2.52
N GLY A 172 0.96 -16.06 1.96
CA GLY A 172 1.85 -16.19 0.80
C GLY A 172 2.16 -17.62 0.40
N ALA A 173 2.56 -17.80 -0.83
CA ALA A 173 3.02 -19.08 -1.38
C ALA A 173 4.41 -18.94 -2.00
N ALA A 174 5.14 -20.06 -2.06
CA ALA A 174 6.47 -20.07 -2.67
C ALA A 174 6.44 -19.74 -4.17
N GLU A 175 5.31 -20.03 -4.84
CA GLU A 175 5.09 -19.74 -6.24
C GLU A 175 4.71 -18.28 -6.50
N GLU A 176 4.16 -17.58 -5.51
CA GLU A 176 3.92 -16.14 -5.60
C GLU A 176 5.27 -15.43 -5.50
N LYS A 177 5.88 -15.21 -6.63
CA LYS A 177 7.06 -14.35 -6.74
C LYS A 177 6.57 -12.91 -6.82
N PRO A 178 6.50 -12.18 -5.69
CA PRO A 178 6.22 -10.76 -5.79
C PRO A 178 7.25 -10.12 -6.71
N GLY A 179 6.85 -9.11 -7.43
CA GLY A 179 7.75 -8.35 -8.29
C GLY A 179 8.98 -7.89 -7.50
N LYS A 180 10.10 -7.74 -8.17
CA LYS A 180 11.35 -7.24 -7.55
C LYS A 180 11.40 -5.71 -7.49
N ALA A 181 10.41 -5.04 -8.08
CA ALA A 181 10.33 -3.60 -8.17
C ALA A 181 9.47 -3.00 -7.05
N VAL A 182 9.67 -1.72 -6.78
CA VAL A 182 8.76 -0.91 -5.97
C VAL A 182 7.73 -0.23 -6.86
N SER A 183 6.67 0.36 -6.28
CA SER A 183 5.73 1.18 -7.06
C SER A 183 6.39 2.44 -7.60
N THR A 184 5.95 2.90 -8.76
CA THR A 184 6.22 4.26 -9.22
C THR A 184 5.38 5.23 -8.41
N VAL A 185 5.95 6.36 -7.99
CA VAL A 185 5.29 7.34 -7.14
C VAL A 185 5.22 8.68 -7.87
N ILE A 186 3.99 9.18 -8.03
CA ILE A 186 3.70 10.48 -8.63
C ILE A 186 3.08 11.38 -7.56
N ASP A 187 3.64 12.56 -7.41
CA ASP A 187 3.10 13.62 -6.57
C ASP A 187 2.22 14.54 -7.43
N ALA A 188 0.97 14.65 -7.04
CA ALA A 188 -0.06 15.45 -7.69
C ALA A 188 -0.57 16.59 -6.80
N THR A 189 0.12 16.87 -5.69
CA THR A 189 -0.34 17.84 -4.67
C THR A 189 -0.35 19.29 -5.15
N SER A 190 0.35 19.61 -6.22
CA SER A 190 0.38 20.97 -6.78
C SER A 190 -0.65 21.22 -7.88
N LEU A 191 -1.47 20.21 -8.25
CA LEU A 191 -2.42 20.34 -9.37
C LEU A 191 -3.58 21.28 -9.08
N ASP A 192 -3.87 21.60 -7.83
CA ASP A 192 -4.83 22.60 -7.38
C ASP A 192 -4.36 24.04 -7.58
N ALA A 193 -3.04 24.25 -7.76
CA ALA A 193 -2.46 25.57 -8.01
C ALA A 193 -2.53 25.95 -9.51
N PRO A 194 -2.63 27.27 -9.84
CA PRO A 194 -2.51 27.72 -11.22
C PRO A 194 -1.21 27.23 -11.85
N GLN A 195 -1.30 26.53 -12.99
CA GLN A 195 -0.16 25.91 -13.68
C GLN A 195 0.56 24.79 -12.86
N GLY A 196 -0.11 24.22 -11.88
CA GLY A 196 0.40 23.08 -11.12
C GLY A 196 0.75 21.90 -12.02
N LYS A 197 1.82 21.18 -11.65
CA LYS A 197 2.37 20.07 -12.42
C LYS A 197 2.51 18.81 -11.58
N LEU A 198 2.41 17.67 -12.23
CA LEU A 198 2.79 16.39 -11.65
C LEU A 198 4.30 16.32 -11.42
N ARG A 199 4.73 15.58 -10.41
CA ARG A 199 6.14 15.31 -10.16
C ARG A 199 6.37 13.80 -9.96
N ILE A 200 7.31 13.23 -10.72
CA ILE A 200 7.73 11.86 -10.50
C ILE A 200 8.70 11.84 -9.30
N VAL A 201 8.21 11.35 -8.17
CA VAL A 201 9.00 11.24 -6.92
C VAL A 201 9.94 10.04 -6.98
N ARG A 202 9.49 8.97 -7.61
CA ARG A 202 10.25 7.72 -7.77
C ARG A 202 9.75 6.95 -8.98
N GLU A 203 10.64 6.57 -9.86
CA GLU A 203 10.38 5.55 -10.87
C GLU A 203 10.48 4.16 -10.24
N GLY A 204 9.55 3.29 -10.57
CA GLY A 204 9.45 1.92 -10.06
C GLY A 204 9.12 0.92 -11.15
N ALA A 205 8.11 0.07 -10.92
CA ALA A 205 7.70 -0.96 -11.88
C ALA A 205 7.04 -0.41 -13.15
N ILE A 206 6.42 0.78 -13.07
CA ILE A 206 5.89 1.51 -14.22
C ILE A 206 6.95 2.52 -14.64
N SER A 207 7.40 2.44 -15.90
CA SER A 207 8.42 3.35 -16.40
C SER A 207 7.87 4.77 -16.63
N VAL A 208 8.75 5.75 -16.60
CA VAL A 208 8.41 7.14 -16.97
C VAL A 208 7.87 7.21 -18.41
N THR A 209 8.41 6.38 -19.30
CA THR A 209 7.95 6.30 -20.69
C THR A 209 6.48 5.84 -20.75
N ASP A 210 6.10 4.81 -19.98
CA ASP A 210 4.71 4.33 -19.95
C ASP A 210 3.77 5.42 -19.42
N ILE A 211 4.19 6.15 -18.37
CA ILE A 211 3.43 7.26 -17.81
C ILE A 211 3.20 8.37 -18.85
N PHE A 212 4.23 8.69 -19.63
CA PHE A 212 4.14 9.73 -20.68
C PHE A 212 3.28 9.31 -21.89
N THR A 213 2.95 8.03 -22.05
CA THR A 213 1.93 7.61 -23.04
C THR A 213 0.51 7.97 -22.62
N VAL A 214 0.29 8.20 -21.30
CA VAL A 214 -1.02 8.47 -20.72
C VAL A 214 -1.19 9.96 -20.40
N ILE A 215 -0.19 10.58 -19.81
CA ILE A 215 -0.15 12.02 -19.49
C ILE A 215 1.05 12.66 -20.19
N PRO A 216 0.82 13.70 -21.01
CA PRO A 216 1.90 14.33 -21.77
C PRO A 216 3.03 14.88 -20.89
N PRO A 217 4.32 14.78 -21.31
CA PRO A 217 5.47 15.22 -20.51
C PRO A 217 5.41 16.66 -20.01
N GLU A 218 4.77 17.57 -20.74
CA GLU A 218 4.60 18.97 -20.36
C GLU A 218 3.74 19.19 -19.11
N ARG A 219 2.97 18.15 -18.70
CA ARG A 219 2.22 18.15 -17.43
C ARG A 219 3.10 17.85 -16.22
N PHE A 220 4.37 17.49 -16.44
CA PHE A 220 5.34 17.20 -15.38
C PHE A 220 6.33 18.35 -15.18
N ALA A 221 6.80 18.48 -13.91
CA ALA A 221 7.82 19.45 -13.51
C ALA A 221 9.23 18.92 -13.77
#